data_eac954e3dab5786e54715bee6b3e6b04
#
_entry.id   eac954e3dab5786e54715bee6b3e6b04
#
_cell.length_a   1.000
_cell.length_b   1.000
_cell.length_c   1.000
_cell.angle_alpha   90.00
_cell.angle_beta   90.00
_cell.angle_gamma   90.00
#
_symmetry.space_group_name_H-M   'P 1'
#
loop_
_entity.id
_entity.type
_entity.pdbx_description
1 polymer ?
#
loop_
_entity_poly.entity_id
_entity_poly.type
_entity_poly.pdbx_seq_one_letter_code
_entity_poly.pdbx_strand_id
1 'polypeptide(L)'
;LDNKVAIITGAGGGLGRAHALLLAREGAAVVVNDLGGARDGTGSGQSMADGVVDEIVAAGGKAVANYGSVTDDTSAQAMVTTAKDAFGRVDILINNAGILRDRSFKNMTDAEWDAVIDVHLRGAYLATKHFWAALLVQGEGGRIVMTSSTSGLIGNFGQTNYGAAKAGLAGFMRVLALEGMKYGITVNVLAPAA
;
A
#
# COMPACT_ATOMS: atom_id res chain seq x y z
N LEU A 1 15.79 -0.10 -11.56
CA LEU A 1 15.15 -1.17 -10.75
C LEU A 1 14.98 -2.47 -11.56
N ASP A 2 15.86 -2.71 -12.51
CA ASP A 2 15.80 -3.89 -13.36
C ASP A 2 15.71 -5.17 -12.54
N ASN A 3 14.82 -6.08 -12.97
CA ASN A 3 14.53 -7.34 -12.29
C ASN A 3 13.96 -7.20 -10.87
N LYS A 4 13.45 -6.01 -10.47
CA LYS A 4 12.73 -5.81 -9.22
C LYS A 4 11.23 -5.83 -9.46
N VAL A 5 10.48 -6.33 -8.48
CA VAL A 5 9.03 -6.42 -8.51
C VAL A 5 8.45 -5.60 -7.37
N ALA A 6 7.57 -4.67 -7.70
CA ALA A 6 6.91 -3.78 -6.74
C ALA A 6 5.41 -4.10 -6.66
N ILE A 7 4.89 -4.19 -5.44
CA ILE A 7 3.45 -4.23 -5.16
C ILE A 7 3.08 -2.86 -4.58
N ILE A 8 2.08 -2.20 -5.15
CA ILE A 8 1.61 -0.89 -4.67
C ILE A 8 0.12 -0.98 -4.41
N THR A 9 -0.29 -0.75 -3.16
CA THR A 9 -1.71 -0.75 -2.79
C THR A 9 -2.34 0.61 -3.00
N GLY A 10 -3.61 0.64 -3.45
CA GLY A 10 -4.28 1.88 -3.82
C GLY A 10 -3.62 2.58 -5.00
N ALA A 11 -3.19 1.80 -6.00
CA ALA A 11 -2.37 2.26 -7.11
C ALA A 11 -3.17 2.71 -8.35
N GLY A 12 -4.50 2.63 -8.31
CA GLY A 12 -5.36 3.07 -9.41
C GLY A 12 -5.46 4.59 -9.58
N GLY A 13 -4.95 5.38 -8.61
CA GLY A 13 -5.00 6.84 -8.67
C GLY A 13 -4.02 7.54 -7.74
N GLY A 14 -3.99 8.87 -7.82
CA GLY A 14 -3.23 9.73 -6.90
C GLY A 14 -1.76 9.35 -6.75
N LEU A 15 -1.28 9.33 -5.50
CA LEU A 15 0.10 8.99 -5.17
C LEU A 15 0.46 7.54 -5.56
N GLY A 16 -0.47 6.59 -5.36
CA GLY A 16 -0.22 5.19 -5.71
C GLY A 16 0.04 5.02 -7.21
N ARG A 17 -0.77 5.65 -8.07
CA ARG A 17 -0.53 5.68 -9.52
C ARG A 17 0.82 6.32 -9.86
N ALA A 18 1.16 7.45 -9.23
CA ALA A 18 2.44 8.12 -9.46
C ALA A 18 3.63 7.23 -9.08
N HIS A 19 3.54 6.50 -7.97
CA HIS A 19 4.55 5.50 -7.58
C HIS A 19 4.64 4.36 -8.60
N ALA A 20 3.50 3.82 -9.06
CA ALA A 20 3.47 2.73 -10.03
C ALA A 20 4.16 3.12 -11.35
N LEU A 21 3.80 4.27 -11.91
CA LEU A 21 4.40 4.78 -13.13
C LEU A 21 5.90 5.08 -12.97
N LEU A 22 6.30 5.68 -11.84
CA LEU A 22 7.70 5.98 -11.57
C LEU A 22 8.53 4.71 -11.47
N LEU A 23 8.12 3.74 -10.65
CA LEU A 23 8.88 2.51 -10.45
C LEU A 23 8.95 1.67 -11.74
N ALA A 24 7.88 1.64 -12.54
CA ALA A 24 7.91 0.99 -13.85
C ALA A 24 8.88 1.67 -14.82
N ARG A 25 8.92 3.00 -14.86
CA ARG A 25 9.88 3.77 -15.66
C ARG A 25 11.34 3.50 -15.24
N GLU A 26 11.56 3.25 -13.95
CA GLU A 26 12.89 2.89 -13.41
C GLU A 26 13.21 1.39 -13.57
N GLY A 27 12.40 0.63 -14.34
CA GLY A 27 12.67 -0.76 -14.71
C GLY A 27 12.03 -1.83 -13.84
N ALA A 28 11.25 -1.48 -12.81
CA ALA A 28 10.53 -2.47 -12.01
C ALA A 28 9.33 -3.05 -12.75
N ALA A 29 9.03 -4.33 -12.52
CA ALA A 29 7.72 -4.88 -12.82
C ALA A 29 6.75 -4.54 -11.67
N VAL A 30 5.51 -4.19 -11.98
CA VAL A 30 4.58 -3.60 -11.01
C VAL A 30 3.29 -4.40 -10.89
N VAL A 31 2.90 -4.73 -9.67
CA VAL A 31 1.53 -5.15 -9.34
C VAL A 31 0.75 -3.90 -8.90
N VAL A 32 -0.20 -3.51 -9.72
CA VAL A 32 -1.09 -2.39 -9.47
C VAL A 32 -2.30 -2.91 -8.69
N ASN A 33 -2.28 -2.79 -7.37
CA ASN A 33 -3.42 -3.20 -6.56
C ASN A 33 -4.35 -2.00 -6.32
N ASP A 34 -5.61 -2.15 -6.68
CA ASP A 34 -6.67 -1.19 -6.38
C ASP A 34 -8.04 -1.87 -6.34
N LEU A 35 -8.82 -1.60 -5.31
CA LEU A 35 -10.20 -2.09 -5.20
C LEU A 35 -11.15 -1.36 -6.17
N GLY A 36 -10.76 -0.19 -6.68
CA GLY A 36 -11.56 0.64 -7.59
C GLY A 36 -12.70 1.37 -6.93
N GLY A 37 -12.65 1.55 -5.61
CA GLY A 37 -13.65 2.29 -4.84
C GLY A 37 -13.45 3.81 -4.89
N ALA A 38 -14.49 4.53 -4.45
CA ALA A 38 -14.42 5.96 -4.26
C ALA A 38 -13.50 6.34 -3.08
N ARG A 39 -13.21 7.63 -2.94
CA ARG A 39 -12.29 8.16 -1.92
C ARG A 39 -12.75 7.92 -0.48
N ASP A 40 -14.04 7.73 -0.27
CA ASP A 40 -14.64 7.37 1.01
C ASP A 40 -14.68 5.86 1.30
N GLY A 41 -14.17 5.05 0.38
CA GLY A 41 -14.12 3.59 0.48
C GLY A 41 -15.41 2.90 0.01
N THR A 42 -16.34 3.61 -0.64
CA THR A 42 -17.53 2.99 -1.22
C THR A 42 -17.29 2.49 -2.64
N GLY A 43 -17.98 1.42 -3.01
CA GLY A 43 -17.89 0.84 -4.35
C GLY A 43 -16.60 0.03 -4.60
N SER A 44 -16.55 -0.57 -5.78
CA SER A 44 -15.39 -1.30 -6.28
C SER A 44 -15.44 -1.38 -7.82
N GLY A 45 -14.31 -1.63 -8.47
CA GLY A 45 -14.23 -1.79 -9.92
C GLY A 45 -12.81 -2.07 -10.38
N GLN A 46 -12.67 -2.63 -11.56
CA GLN A 46 -11.36 -3.03 -12.11
C GLN A 46 -10.69 -1.90 -12.91
N SER A 47 -11.47 -1.00 -13.49
CA SER A 47 -11.01 0.00 -14.46
C SER A 47 -9.89 0.92 -13.99
N MET A 48 -9.80 1.21 -12.69
CA MET A 48 -8.75 2.08 -12.14
C MET A 48 -7.37 1.38 -12.19
N ALA A 49 -7.30 0.13 -11.75
CA ALA A 49 -6.06 -0.65 -11.81
C ALA A 49 -5.66 -0.95 -13.26
N ASP A 50 -6.63 -1.37 -14.09
CA ASP A 50 -6.40 -1.67 -15.50
C ASP A 50 -5.86 -0.46 -16.27
N GLY A 51 -6.43 0.72 -16.03
CA GLY A 51 -5.96 1.96 -16.70
C GLY A 51 -4.49 2.28 -16.39
N VAL A 52 -4.03 2.03 -15.16
CA VAL A 52 -2.61 2.24 -14.80
C VAL A 52 -1.72 1.15 -15.40
N VAL A 53 -2.20 -0.10 -15.45
CA VAL A 53 -1.48 -1.19 -16.14
C VAL A 53 -1.31 -0.86 -17.62
N ASP A 54 -2.38 -0.43 -18.29
CA ASP A 54 -2.34 -0.06 -19.71
C ASP A 54 -1.34 1.07 -19.98
N GLU A 55 -1.29 2.09 -19.12
CA GLU A 55 -0.30 3.18 -19.22
C GLU A 55 1.13 2.66 -19.09
N ILE A 56 1.40 1.79 -18.12
CA ILE A 56 2.73 1.21 -17.90
C ILE A 56 3.15 0.37 -19.11
N VAL A 57 2.25 -0.49 -19.61
CA VAL A 57 2.52 -1.37 -20.76
C VAL A 57 2.71 -0.56 -22.02
N ALA A 58 1.89 0.46 -22.28
CA ALA A 58 2.03 1.36 -23.41
C ALA A 58 3.38 2.13 -23.41
N ALA A 59 3.93 2.39 -22.22
CA ALA A 59 5.26 2.99 -22.05
C ALA A 59 6.41 1.97 -22.13
N GLY A 60 6.13 0.69 -22.41
CA GLY A 60 7.13 -0.38 -22.53
C GLY A 60 7.53 -1.05 -21.19
N GLY A 61 6.84 -0.71 -20.09
CA GLY A 61 7.04 -1.31 -18.78
C GLY A 61 6.28 -2.64 -18.62
N LYS A 62 6.40 -3.24 -17.44
CA LYS A 62 5.72 -4.50 -17.08
C LYS A 62 4.79 -4.25 -15.90
N ALA A 63 3.51 -4.56 -16.05
CA ALA A 63 2.56 -4.45 -14.95
C ALA A 63 1.44 -5.49 -15.07
N VAL A 64 0.84 -5.82 -13.92
CA VAL A 64 -0.38 -6.62 -13.81
C VAL A 64 -1.31 -5.99 -12.78
N ALA A 65 -2.61 -6.12 -12.99
CA ALA A 65 -3.61 -5.62 -12.06
C ALA A 65 -3.90 -6.65 -10.94
N ASN A 66 -4.28 -6.15 -9.77
CA ASN A 66 -4.84 -6.92 -8.67
C ASN A 66 -5.97 -6.10 -8.03
N TYR A 67 -7.12 -6.71 -7.80
CA TYR A 67 -8.34 -6.01 -7.36
C TYR A 67 -8.72 -6.34 -5.92
N GLY A 68 -7.81 -6.98 -5.17
CA GLY A 68 -8.06 -7.43 -3.81
C GLY A 68 -8.14 -6.28 -2.80
N SER A 69 -9.03 -6.43 -1.81
CA SER A 69 -9.10 -5.50 -0.69
C SER A 69 -7.92 -5.71 0.27
N VAL A 70 -7.30 -4.61 0.71
CA VAL A 70 -6.24 -4.67 1.74
C VAL A 70 -6.77 -5.11 3.11
N THR A 71 -8.09 -5.01 3.36
CA THR A 71 -8.70 -5.38 4.65
C THR A 71 -9.02 -6.86 4.77
N ASP A 72 -8.89 -7.63 3.67
CA ASP A 72 -9.11 -9.07 3.64
C ASP A 72 -7.77 -9.83 3.58
N ASP A 73 -7.56 -10.77 4.51
CA ASP A 73 -6.29 -11.51 4.63
C ASP A 73 -5.99 -12.36 3.39
N THR A 74 -7.01 -13.00 2.82
CA THR A 74 -6.87 -13.82 1.60
C THR A 74 -6.50 -12.95 0.40
N SER A 75 -7.14 -11.80 0.25
CA SER A 75 -6.82 -10.82 -0.80
C SER A 75 -5.41 -10.25 -0.64
N ALA A 76 -4.98 -9.96 0.60
CA ALA A 76 -3.62 -9.50 0.88
C ALA A 76 -2.57 -10.56 0.50
N GLN A 77 -2.84 -11.83 0.78
CA GLN A 77 -2.00 -12.93 0.32
C GLN A 77 -1.99 -13.04 -1.21
N ALA A 78 -3.14 -12.88 -1.86
CA ALA A 78 -3.27 -12.95 -3.31
C ALA A 78 -2.45 -11.87 -4.04
N MET A 79 -2.19 -10.70 -3.45
CA MET A 79 -1.30 -9.69 -4.03
C MET A 79 0.13 -10.22 -4.22
N VAL A 80 0.64 -10.94 -3.22
CA VAL A 80 1.97 -11.58 -3.27
C VAL A 80 1.97 -12.73 -4.28
N THR A 81 0.92 -13.53 -4.32
CA THR A 81 0.75 -14.60 -5.31
C THR A 81 0.74 -14.03 -6.72
N THR A 82 -0.04 -12.98 -6.98
CA THR A 82 -0.07 -12.27 -8.27
C THR A 82 1.34 -11.84 -8.73
N ALA A 83 2.14 -11.27 -7.81
CA ALA A 83 3.51 -10.85 -8.13
C ALA A 83 4.41 -12.05 -8.49
N LYS A 84 4.31 -13.14 -7.71
CA LYS A 84 5.11 -14.35 -7.94
C LYS A 84 4.73 -15.07 -9.23
N ASP A 85 3.44 -15.18 -9.51
CA ASP A 85 2.95 -15.85 -10.73
C ASP A 85 3.31 -15.09 -12.00
N ALA A 86 3.23 -13.74 -11.95
CA ALA A 86 3.52 -12.90 -13.11
C ALA A 86 5.03 -12.66 -13.31
N PHE A 87 5.80 -12.54 -12.23
CA PHE A 87 7.17 -12.03 -12.28
C PHE A 87 8.20 -12.86 -11.50
N GLY A 88 7.78 -13.92 -10.81
CA GLY A 88 8.65 -14.88 -10.12
C GLY A 88 9.20 -14.45 -8.76
N ARG A 89 9.00 -13.18 -8.33
CA ARG A 89 9.60 -12.61 -7.11
C ARG A 89 8.80 -11.46 -6.51
N VAL A 90 9.25 -10.96 -5.36
CA VAL A 90 8.79 -9.71 -4.74
C VAL A 90 9.98 -8.97 -4.13
N ASP A 91 10.05 -7.64 -4.27
CA ASP A 91 11.16 -6.84 -3.78
C ASP A 91 10.73 -5.56 -3.04
N ILE A 92 9.63 -4.94 -3.47
CA ILE A 92 9.18 -3.65 -2.98
C ILE A 92 7.69 -3.73 -2.66
N LEU A 93 7.31 -3.26 -1.46
CA LEU A 93 5.92 -3.04 -1.08
C LEU A 93 5.72 -1.56 -0.74
N ILE A 94 4.74 -0.92 -1.38
CA ILE A 94 4.26 0.42 -1.01
C ILE A 94 2.84 0.29 -0.46
N ASN A 95 2.71 0.41 0.86
CA ASN A 95 1.44 0.51 1.55
C ASN A 95 0.90 1.93 1.40
N ASN A 96 0.05 2.14 0.39
CA ASN A 96 -0.50 3.44 0.04
C ASN A 96 -2.03 3.47 0.07
N ALA A 97 -2.72 2.34 0.00
CA ALA A 97 -4.17 2.28 0.05
C ALA A 97 -4.74 3.09 1.22
N GLY A 98 -5.81 3.83 0.98
CA GLY A 98 -6.41 4.67 1.99
C GLY A 98 -7.74 5.26 1.60
N ILE A 99 -8.54 5.59 2.61
CA ILE A 99 -9.84 6.23 2.49
C ILE A 99 -9.93 7.41 3.45
N LEU A 100 -10.89 8.30 3.25
CA LEU A 100 -11.17 9.43 4.13
C LEU A 100 -12.62 9.36 4.65
N ARG A 101 -12.78 9.40 5.95
CA ARG A 101 -14.05 9.50 6.68
C ARG A 101 -13.92 10.59 7.74
N ASP A 102 -13.66 11.83 7.26
CA ASP A 102 -13.40 12.98 8.12
C ASP A 102 -14.66 13.42 8.85
N ARG A 103 -14.56 13.55 10.16
CA ARG A 103 -15.64 13.97 11.04
C ARG A 103 -15.08 14.55 12.33
N SER A 104 -15.68 15.62 12.88
CA SER A 104 -15.31 16.07 14.22
C SER A 104 -15.53 14.96 15.24
N PHE A 105 -14.64 14.80 16.21
CA PHE A 105 -14.65 13.68 17.15
C PHE A 105 -15.99 13.41 17.82
N LYS A 106 -16.68 14.49 18.26
CA LYS A 106 -18.01 14.37 18.91
C LYS A 106 -19.10 13.77 18.00
N ASN A 107 -18.91 13.80 16.66
CA ASN A 107 -19.87 13.31 15.68
C ASN A 107 -19.37 12.08 14.91
N MET A 108 -18.15 11.64 15.18
CA MET A 108 -17.56 10.46 14.53
C MET A 108 -18.28 9.21 15.00
N THR A 109 -18.70 8.38 14.07
CA THR A 109 -19.30 7.07 14.37
C THR A 109 -18.22 6.00 14.45
N ASP A 110 -18.50 4.90 15.18
CA ASP A 110 -17.62 3.73 15.24
C ASP A 110 -17.33 3.18 13.84
N ALA A 111 -18.32 3.14 12.95
CA ALA A 111 -18.14 2.68 11.57
C ALA A 111 -17.18 3.58 10.75
N GLU A 112 -17.20 4.90 10.97
CA GLU A 112 -16.24 5.81 10.34
C GLU A 112 -14.82 5.64 10.90
N TRP A 113 -14.71 5.37 12.19
CA TRP A 113 -13.46 5.06 12.86
C TRP A 113 -12.89 3.73 12.35
N ASP A 114 -13.66 2.66 12.47
CA ASP A 114 -13.24 1.29 12.14
C ASP A 114 -12.83 1.17 10.66
N ALA A 115 -13.61 1.73 9.74
CA ALA A 115 -13.28 1.68 8.32
C ALA A 115 -11.91 2.31 7.99
N VAL A 116 -11.57 3.43 8.63
CA VAL A 116 -10.28 4.10 8.41
C VAL A 116 -9.14 3.32 9.06
N ILE A 117 -9.30 2.83 10.29
CA ILE A 117 -8.30 1.99 10.96
C ILE A 117 -8.06 0.71 10.16
N ASP A 118 -9.13 0.05 9.70
CA ASP A 118 -9.03 -1.20 8.94
C ASP A 118 -8.27 -1.03 7.63
N VAL A 119 -8.57 0.00 6.85
CA VAL A 119 -7.89 0.20 5.57
C VAL A 119 -6.44 0.63 5.76
N HIS A 120 -6.20 1.67 6.60
CA HIS A 120 -4.87 2.28 6.68
C HIS A 120 -3.88 1.50 7.53
N LEU A 121 -4.31 1.02 8.71
CA LEU A 121 -3.40 0.38 9.67
C LEU A 121 -3.44 -1.14 9.55
N ARG A 122 -4.64 -1.74 9.69
CA ARG A 122 -4.79 -3.18 9.57
C ARG A 122 -4.47 -3.68 8.16
N GLY A 123 -4.88 -2.95 7.11
CA GLY A 123 -4.59 -3.30 5.72
C GLY A 123 -3.08 -3.26 5.42
N ALA A 124 -2.37 -2.24 5.90
CA ALA A 124 -0.92 -2.20 5.79
C ALA A 124 -0.24 -3.35 6.54
N TYR A 125 -0.78 -3.73 7.72
CA TYR A 125 -0.30 -4.91 8.46
C TYR A 125 -0.49 -6.20 7.64
N LEU A 126 -1.67 -6.44 7.09
CA LEU A 126 -1.98 -7.67 6.34
C LEU A 126 -1.11 -7.79 5.08
N ALA A 127 -1.03 -6.74 4.27
CA ALA A 127 -0.16 -6.73 3.09
C ALA A 127 1.30 -6.97 3.46
N THR A 128 1.79 -6.29 4.51
CA THR A 128 3.17 -6.44 4.98
C THR A 128 3.44 -7.84 5.52
N LYS A 129 2.52 -8.45 6.26
CA LYS A 129 2.64 -9.81 6.82
C LYS A 129 2.95 -10.85 5.72
N HIS A 130 2.16 -10.86 4.65
CA HIS A 130 2.34 -11.81 3.54
C HIS A 130 3.58 -11.49 2.70
N PHE A 131 3.82 -10.20 2.45
CA PHE A 131 4.99 -9.74 1.74
C PHE A 131 6.30 -10.07 2.51
N TRP A 132 6.32 -9.84 3.81
CA TRP A 132 7.45 -10.16 4.69
C TRP A 132 7.78 -11.65 4.67
N ALA A 133 6.77 -12.51 4.81
CA ALA A 133 6.96 -13.96 4.71
C ALA A 133 7.58 -14.37 3.37
N ALA A 134 7.15 -13.75 2.28
CA ALA A 134 7.71 -14.00 0.96
C ALA A 134 9.18 -13.55 0.84
N LEU A 135 9.53 -12.39 1.41
CA LEU A 135 10.93 -11.91 1.45
C LEU A 135 11.83 -12.84 2.25
N LEU A 136 11.36 -13.37 3.39
CA LEU A 136 12.15 -14.31 4.18
C LEU A 136 12.45 -15.60 3.43
N VAL A 137 11.46 -16.12 2.68
CA VAL A 137 11.67 -17.32 1.83
C VAL A 137 12.61 -17.02 0.67
N GLN A 138 12.52 -15.82 0.07
CA GLN A 138 13.38 -15.40 -1.04
C GLN A 138 14.84 -15.17 -0.60
N GLY A 139 15.04 -14.64 0.62
CA GLY A 139 16.38 -14.47 1.22
C GLY A 139 17.23 -13.33 0.65
N GLU A 140 16.65 -12.44 -0.18
CA GLU A 140 17.38 -11.36 -0.87
C GLU A 140 17.11 -9.96 -0.28
N GLY A 141 16.50 -9.91 0.91
CA GLY A 141 16.05 -8.66 1.51
C GLY A 141 14.84 -8.06 0.81
N GLY A 142 14.55 -6.78 1.06
CA GLY A 142 13.41 -6.10 0.45
C GLY A 142 13.26 -4.66 0.94
N ARG A 143 12.27 -3.96 0.37
CA ARG A 143 11.97 -2.56 0.67
C ARG A 143 10.49 -2.41 0.95
N ILE A 144 10.15 -1.82 2.08
CA ILE A 144 8.75 -1.55 2.47
C ILE A 144 8.62 -0.06 2.75
N VAL A 145 7.60 0.55 2.17
CA VAL A 145 7.27 1.96 2.39
C VAL A 145 5.84 2.04 2.92
N MET A 146 5.66 2.77 4.02
CA MET A 146 4.36 3.09 4.60
C MET A 146 4.00 4.53 4.25
N THR A 147 2.82 4.76 3.70
CA THR A 147 2.33 6.12 3.43
C THR A 147 1.58 6.65 4.64
N SER A 148 2.28 7.42 5.47
CA SER A 148 1.73 8.18 6.59
C SER A 148 1.15 9.52 6.09
N SER A 149 1.11 10.53 6.94
CA SER A 149 0.63 11.89 6.65
C SER A 149 1.14 12.86 7.71
N THR A 150 1.21 14.14 7.38
CA THR A 150 1.37 15.20 8.38
C THR A 150 0.25 15.18 9.42
N SER A 151 -0.96 14.74 9.08
CA SER A 151 -2.05 14.53 10.04
C SER A 151 -1.72 13.51 11.13
N GLY A 152 -0.90 12.49 10.83
CA GLY A 152 -0.43 11.53 11.82
C GLY A 152 0.75 12.02 12.68
N LEU A 153 1.44 13.08 12.25
CA LEU A 153 2.60 13.65 12.95
C LEU A 153 2.24 14.90 13.77
N ILE A 154 1.37 15.75 13.23
CA ILE A 154 1.05 17.06 13.78
C ILE A 154 -0.43 17.15 14.21
N GLY A 155 -1.30 16.40 13.51
CA GLY A 155 -2.73 16.43 13.67
C GLY A 155 -3.44 17.31 12.64
N ASN A 156 -4.73 17.01 12.41
CA ASN A 156 -5.61 17.83 11.59
C ASN A 156 -7.05 17.71 12.12
N PHE A 157 -7.77 18.84 12.15
CA PHE A 157 -9.15 18.86 12.66
C PHE A 157 -10.07 17.93 11.85
N GLY A 158 -10.88 17.14 12.57
CA GLY A 158 -11.82 16.21 11.94
C GLY A 158 -11.21 14.86 11.49
N GLN A 159 -9.92 14.62 11.74
CA GLN A 159 -9.19 13.43 11.29
C GLN A 159 -8.67 12.58 12.46
N THR A 160 -9.46 12.40 13.51
CA THR A 160 -9.04 11.63 14.68
C THR A 160 -8.72 10.16 14.32
N ASN A 161 -9.59 9.52 13.51
CA ASN A 161 -9.38 8.17 12.96
C ASN A 161 -8.15 8.11 12.02
N TYR A 162 -8.09 9.01 11.06
CA TYR A 162 -7.01 9.06 10.06
C TYR A 162 -5.66 9.39 10.72
N GLY A 163 -5.61 10.39 11.59
CA GLY A 163 -4.40 10.76 12.34
C GLY A 163 -3.88 9.61 13.21
N ALA A 164 -4.78 8.91 13.91
CA ALA A 164 -4.42 7.74 14.71
C ALA A 164 -3.82 6.62 13.84
N ALA A 165 -4.47 6.27 12.71
CA ALA A 165 -3.98 5.26 11.79
C ALA A 165 -2.60 5.63 11.20
N LYS A 166 -2.43 6.87 10.75
CA LYS A 166 -1.19 7.37 10.13
C LYS A 166 -0.03 7.49 11.13
N ALA A 167 -0.30 7.84 12.38
CA ALA A 167 0.68 7.78 13.47
C ALA A 167 1.07 6.33 13.79
N GLY A 168 0.10 5.41 13.80
CA GLY A 168 0.32 3.98 13.99
C GLY A 168 1.28 3.37 12.97
N LEU A 169 1.20 3.78 11.70
CA LEU A 169 2.13 3.36 10.65
C LEU A 169 3.58 3.73 10.95
N ALA A 170 3.82 4.90 11.55
CA ALA A 170 5.17 5.31 11.94
C ALA A 170 5.73 4.45 13.08
N GLY A 171 4.89 4.07 14.04
CA GLY A 171 5.25 3.10 15.08
C GLY A 171 5.54 1.71 14.52
N PHE A 172 4.66 1.22 13.66
CA PHE A 172 4.80 -0.06 12.96
C PHE A 172 6.11 -0.13 12.15
N MET A 173 6.40 0.90 11.35
CA MET A 173 7.64 1.01 10.59
C MET A 173 8.89 0.91 11.48
N ARG A 174 8.93 1.63 12.62
CA ARG A 174 10.10 1.65 13.50
C ARG A 174 10.47 0.26 14.01
N VAL A 175 9.46 -0.52 14.42
CA VAL A 175 9.68 -1.89 14.92
C VAL A 175 10.14 -2.81 13.80
N LEU A 176 9.44 -2.79 12.66
CA LEU A 176 9.79 -3.62 11.51
C LEU A 176 11.17 -3.28 10.93
N ALA A 177 11.60 -2.02 10.98
CA ALA A 177 12.94 -1.63 10.55
C ALA A 177 14.03 -2.30 11.40
N LEU A 178 13.82 -2.42 12.72
CA LEU A 178 14.73 -3.12 13.61
C LEU A 178 14.74 -4.64 13.35
N GLU A 179 13.56 -5.24 13.22
CA GLU A 179 13.43 -6.68 12.96
C GLU A 179 13.97 -7.08 11.58
N GLY A 180 13.88 -6.18 10.60
CA GLY A 180 14.31 -6.39 9.21
C GLY A 180 15.82 -6.35 8.99
N MET A 181 16.58 -5.68 9.86
CA MET A 181 18.02 -5.44 9.66
C MET A 181 18.81 -6.71 9.33
N LYS A 182 18.59 -7.77 10.09
CA LYS A 182 19.31 -9.04 9.89
C LYS A 182 18.95 -9.78 8.59
N TYR A 183 17.84 -9.39 7.96
CA TYR A 183 17.35 -9.98 6.71
C TYR A 183 17.58 -9.07 5.49
N GLY A 184 18.23 -7.91 5.67
CA GLY A 184 18.40 -6.93 4.59
C GLY A 184 17.09 -6.24 4.16
N ILE A 185 16.06 -6.28 5.00
CA ILE A 185 14.78 -5.62 4.77
C ILE A 185 14.81 -4.24 5.39
N THR A 186 14.56 -3.21 4.59
CA THR A 186 14.41 -1.84 5.10
C THR A 186 12.94 -1.42 5.06
N VAL A 187 12.51 -0.75 6.12
CA VAL A 187 11.13 -0.23 6.23
C VAL A 187 11.20 1.27 6.51
N ASN A 188 10.52 2.06 5.70
CA ASN A 188 10.50 3.51 5.79
C ASN A 188 9.06 4.05 5.76
N VAL A 189 8.88 5.28 6.21
CA VAL A 189 7.60 5.98 6.15
C VAL A 189 7.74 7.28 5.37
N LEU A 190 6.77 7.54 4.49
CA LEU A 190 6.56 8.85 3.86
C LEU A 190 5.40 9.55 4.56
N ALA A 191 5.55 10.84 4.82
CA ALA A 191 4.51 11.67 5.41
C ALA A 191 4.23 12.87 4.49
N PRO A 192 3.47 12.69 3.40
CA PRO A 192 3.16 13.78 2.49
C PRO A 192 2.41 14.90 3.21
N ALA A 193 2.75 16.15 2.88
CA ALA A 193 1.95 17.32 3.19
C ALA A 193 1.03 17.57 1.99
N ALA A 194 -0.27 17.58 2.22
CA ALA A 194 -1.27 17.93 1.20
C ALA A 194 -1.48 19.43 1.17
#